data_d722858b5d4381f987c27b085cf88d51
#
_entry.id   d722858b5d4381f987c27b085cf88d51
#
_cell.length_a   1.000
_cell.length_b   1.000
_cell.length_c   1.000
_cell.angle_alpha   90.00
_cell.angle_beta   90.00
_cell.angle_gamma   90.00
#
_symmetry.space_group_name_H-M   'P 1'
#
loop_
_entity.id
_entity.type
_entity.pdbx_description
1 polymer ?
#
loop_
_entity_poly.entity_id
_entity_poly.type
_entity_poly.pdbx_seq_one_letter_code
_entity_poly.pdbx_strand_id
1 'polypeptide(L)' 'MEMKDYEFYVTLKDGKGFKVVQKGRTMSEAKQALEGQYSDAKTIILTKVPS' A
#
# COMPACT_ATOMS: atom_id res chain seq x y z
N MET A 1 7.83 -19.25 1.84
CA MET A 1 6.90 -18.34 2.51
C MET A 1 6.03 -17.66 1.48
N GLU A 2 4.75 -17.53 1.82
CA GLU A 2 3.79 -17.00 0.87
C GLU A 2 3.71 -15.49 0.97
N MET A 3 3.71 -14.86 -0.18
CA MET A 3 3.41 -13.44 -0.30
C MET A 3 1.94 -13.30 -0.59
N LYS A 4 1.30 -12.31 0.02
CA LYS A 4 -0.13 -12.04 -0.17
C LYS A 4 -0.30 -10.69 -0.82
N ASP A 5 -1.39 -10.55 -1.57
CA ASP A 5 -1.70 -9.29 -2.26
C ASP A 5 -2.58 -8.44 -1.35
N TYR A 6 -2.07 -7.29 -0.93
CA TYR A 6 -2.81 -6.32 -0.14
C TYR A 6 -3.18 -5.14 -1.01
N GLU A 7 -4.41 -4.69 -0.94
CA GLU A 7 -4.87 -3.54 -1.68
C GLU A 7 -4.86 -2.31 -0.78
N PHE A 8 -4.24 -1.24 -1.26
CA PHE A 8 -4.16 0.02 -0.53
C PHE A 8 -4.68 1.16 -1.39
N TYR A 9 -5.17 2.18 -0.73
CA TYR A 9 -5.46 3.45 -1.38
C TYR A 9 -4.38 4.45 -0.97
N VAL A 10 -3.66 4.96 -1.95
CA VAL A 10 -2.57 5.91 -1.73
C VAL A 10 -3.05 7.30 -2.11
N THR A 11 -2.87 8.25 -1.20
CA THR A 11 -3.15 9.66 -1.48
C THR A 11 -1.84 10.42 -1.44
N LEU A 12 -1.54 11.11 -2.52
CA LEU A 12 -0.32 11.92 -2.63
C LEU A 12 -0.54 13.30 -2.02
N LYS A 13 0.57 13.99 -1.75
CA LYS A 13 0.53 15.33 -1.15
C LYS A 13 -0.16 16.36 -2.02
N ASP A 14 -0.20 16.13 -3.33
CA ASP A 14 -0.88 17.02 -4.27
C ASP A 14 -2.40 16.78 -4.33
N GLY A 15 -2.89 15.83 -3.57
CA GLY A 15 -4.31 15.52 -3.50
C GLY A 15 -4.77 14.38 -4.41
N LYS A 16 -3.90 13.87 -5.25
CA LYS A 16 -4.24 12.73 -6.11
C LYS A 16 -4.27 11.43 -5.32
N GLY A 17 -5.22 10.57 -5.67
CA GLY A 17 -5.35 9.27 -5.03
C GLY A 17 -5.56 8.16 -6.04
N PHE A 18 -5.11 6.96 -5.70
CA PHE A 18 -5.27 5.80 -6.56
C PHE A 18 -5.13 4.52 -5.74
N LYS A 19 -5.66 3.42 -6.29
CA LYS A 19 -5.52 2.11 -5.68
C LYS A 19 -4.26 1.44 -6.17
N VAL A 20 -3.57 0.75 -5.27
CA VAL A 20 -2.42 -0.07 -5.62
C VAL A 20 -2.54 -1.42 -4.94
N VAL A 21 -1.98 -2.45 -5.56
CA VAL A 21 -1.86 -3.76 -4.97
C VAL A 21 -0.38 -4.00 -4.72
N GLN A 22 -0.04 -4.32 -3.47
CA GLN A 22 1.33 -4.56 -3.08
C GLN A 22 1.45 -5.92 -2.40
N LYS A 23 2.40 -6.70 -2.84
CA LYS A 23 2.68 -8.00 -2.22
C LYS A 23 3.53 -7.82 -0.96
N GLY A 24 3.25 -8.65 0.03
CA GLY A 24 4.02 -8.69 1.26
C GLY A 24 3.60 -9.90 2.08
N ARG A 25 4.44 -10.31 3.01
CA ARG A 25 4.10 -11.41 3.92
C ARG A 25 3.09 -10.96 4.96
N THR A 26 3.14 -9.69 5.31
CA THR A 26 2.22 -9.08 6.26
C THR A 26 1.78 -7.73 5.70
N MET A 27 0.71 -7.19 6.27
CA MET A 27 0.23 -5.86 5.92
C MET A 27 1.32 -4.80 6.15
N SER A 28 2.01 -4.90 7.28
CA SER A 28 3.08 -3.95 7.62
C SER A 28 4.20 -3.97 6.59
N GLU A 29 4.58 -5.15 6.13
CA GLU A 29 5.62 -5.28 5.12
C GLU A 29 5.19 -4.66 3.80
N ALA A 30 3.95 -4.93 3.37
CA ALA A 30 3.41 -4.35 2.14
C ALA A 30 3.33 -2.83 2.24
N LYS A 31 2.89 -2.32 3.38
CA LYS A 31 2.79 -0.88 3.61
C LYS A 31 4.17 -0.21 3.56
N GLN A 32 5.16 -0.83 4.19
CA GLN A 32 6.53 -0.29 4.16
C GLN A 32 7.08 -0.24 2.74
N ALA A 33 6.79 -1.26 1.93
CA ALA A 33 7.21 -1.26 0.53
C ALA A 33 6.60 -0.08 -0.23
N LEU A 34 5.33 0.20 0.02
CA LEU A 34 4.66 1.35 -0.61
C LEU A 34 5.23 2.68 -0.13
N GLU A 35 5.53 2.78 1.17
CA GLU A 35 6.14 4.00 1.72
C GLU A 35 7.50 4.28 1.06
N GLY A 36 8.25 3.23 0.74
CA GLY A 36 9.50 3.37 0.03
C GLY A 36 9.33 3.79 -1.44
N GLN A 37 8.26 3.29 -2.10
CA GLN A 37 7.99 3.62 -3.50
C GLN A 37 7.37 5.00 -3.68
N TYR A 38 6.53 5.39 -2.74
CA TYR A 38 5.77 6.65 -2.83
C TYR A 38 6.18 7.56 -1.68
N SER A 39 7.36 8.14 -1.80
CA SER A 39 7.89 9.02 -0.74
C SER A 39 7.05 10.29 -0.58
N ASP A 40 6.28 10.64 -1.59
CA ASP A 40 5.39 11.81 -1.57
C ASP A 40 3.95 11.45 -1.15
N ALA A 41 3.73 10.23 -0.66
CA ALA A 41 2.41 9.82 -0.21
C ALA A 41 2.05 10.54 1.09
N LYS A 42 0.86 11.13 1.11
CA LYS A 42 0.30 11.74 2.30
C LYS A 42 -0.29 10.67 3.22
N THR A 43 -1.05 9.74 2.64
CA THR A 43 -1.65 8.63 3.37
C THR A 43 -1.60 7.35 2.54
N ILE A 44 -1.48 6.23 3.23
CA ILE A 44 -1.56 4.90 2.63
C ILE A 44 -2.50 4.10 3.52
N ILE A 45 -3.66 3.75 2.97
CA ILE A 45 -4.74 3.11 3.74
C ILE A 45 -5.01 1.74 3.15
N LEU A 46 -5.03 0.72 4.02
CA LEU A 46 -5.42 -0.63 3.60
C LEU A 46 -6.91 -0.66 3.32
N THR A 47 -7.29 -1.03 2.10
CA THR A 47 -8.69 -1.08 1.68
C THR A 47 -9.21 -2.49 1.56
N LYS A 48 -8.33 -3.47 1.37
CA LYS A 48 -8.75 -4.86 1.24
C LYS A 48 -7.63 -5.78 1.68
N VAL A 49 -7.98 -6.78 2.47
CA VAL A 49 -7.03 -7.83 2.89
C VAL A 49 -7.23 -9.06 2.00
N PRO A 50 -6.16 -9.84 1.77
CA PRO A 50 -6.30 -11.07 1.02
C PRO A 50 -7.12 -12.08 1.84
N SER A 51 -7.96 -12.81 1.16
CA SER A 51 -8.76 -13.86 1.79
C SER A 51 -7.98 -15.16 1.94
#